data_42ed1bebc6224c6238a358e16480ad86
#
_entry.id   42ed1bebc6224c6238a358e16480ad86
#
_cell.length_a   1.000
_cell.length_b   1.000
_cell.length_c   1.000
_cell.angle_alpha   90.00
_cell.angle_beta   90.00
_cell.angle_gamma   90.00
#
_symmetry.space_group_name_H-M   'P 1'
#
loop_
_entity.id
_entity.type
_entity.pdbx_description
1 polymer ?
#
loop_
_entity_poly.entity_id
_entity_poly.type
_entity_poly.pdbx_seq_one_letter_code
_entity_poly.pdbx_strand_id
1 'polypeptide(L)'
;MSHCRSAQDNKALWQKQCHNIDSKTLVSERVDTMDLELLRRTEYNQQYIAAMRPVFNRRALFTDTSAEYVIPEEPACFSEVTIRFRTARNNVDRVFLVCGGQKHLMVRVESKNDFDYYAYVMRLDDQKVSYYFEVQTGRITGIFDMRGLVQEVNEYYDFIIIPGFHTPDWAKGAVMYQIYTDRFCNGDSSNDVLTNEYCYIGEPVHLSLIHISEPT
;
A
#
# COMPACT_ATOMS: atom_id res chain seq x y z
N MET A 1 65.29 42.32 4.37
CA MET A 1 65.30 41.66 5.67
C MET A 1 63.87 41.73 6.23
N SER A 2 63.02 40.82 5.86
CA SER A 2 61.68 40.68 6.34
C SER A 2 61.33 39.18 6.25
N HIS A 3 60.77 38.64 7.28
CA HIS A 3 60.12 37.35 7.42
C HIS A 3 60.74 36.47 8.52
N CYS A 4 60.31 36.78 9.74
CA CYS A 4 60.24 35.75 10.75
C CYS A 4 59.27 36.20 11.91
N ARG A 5 57.99 36.40 11.58
CA ARG A 5 56.93 36.62 12.58
C ARG A 5 55.62 35.95 12.12
N SER A 6 55.58 34.65 12.07
CA SER A 6 54.32 34.00 11.75
C SER A 6 54.03 32.65 12.45
N ALA A 7 55.00 32.06 13.12
CA ALA A 7 54.77 30.74 13.74
C ALA A 7 54.36 30.79 15.21
N GLN A 8 54.65 31.88 15.92
CA GLN A 8 54.28 32.02 17.34
C GLN A 8 52.87 32.60 17.53
N ASP A 9 52.44 33.50 16.65
CA ASP A 9 51.13 34.11 16.74
C ASP A 9 50.00 33.13 16.39
N ASN A 10 50.26 32.19 15.48
CA ASN A 10 49.29 31.13 15.14
C ASN A 10 49.08 30.09 16.27
N LYS A 11 50.13 29.83 17.07
CA LYS A 11 49.99 28.90 18.19
C LYS A 11 49.19 29.46 19.35
N ALA A 12 49.26 30.78 19.56
CA ALA A 12 48.47 31.47 20.60
C ALA A 12 47.01 31.65 20.21
N LEU A 13 46.70 31.78 18.91
CA LEU A 13 45.31 31.80 18.41
C LEU A 13 44.68 30.43 18.49
N TRP A 14 45.41 29.37 18.19
CA TRP A 14 44.92 27.99 18.32
C TRP A 14 44.63 27.60 19.76
N GLN A 15 45.45 28.02 20.73
CA GLN A 15 45.22 27.75 22.14
C GLN A 15 44.07 28.55 22.74
N LYS A 16 43.73 29.71 22.21
CA LYS A 16 42.52 30.46 22.66
C LYS A 16 41.24 29.95 22.05
N GLN A 17 41.27 29.32 20.89
CA GLN A 17 40.08 28.72 20.28
C GLN A 17 39.70 27.35 20.89
N CYS A 18 40.68 26.64 21.49
CA CYS A 18 40.40 25.36 22.13
C CYS A 18 39.86 25.44 23.58
N HIS A 19 39.81 26.62 24.21
CA HIS A 19 39.38 26.76 25.60
C HIS A 19 37.94 27.22 25.80
N ASN A 20 37.14 27.33 24.75
CA ASN A 20 35.75 27.79 24.87
C ASN A 20 34.74 26.88 24.17
N ILE A 21 35.09 25.61 23.98
CA ILE A 21 34.11 24.62 23.57
C ILE A 21 33.55 24.00 24.86
N ASP A 22 32.34 24.40 25.20
CA ASP A 22 31.60 23.92 26.36
C ASP A 22 31.50 22.39 26.28
N SER A 23 31.90 21.68 27.35
CA SER A 23 31.90 20.23 27.39
C SER A 23 30.53 19.59 27.08
N LYS A 24 29.48 20.37 27.26
CA LYS A 24 28.11 19.98 26.87
C LYS A 24 27.89 19.95 25.36
N THR A 25 28.47 20.88 24.61
CA THR A 25 28.37 20.93 23.15
C THR A 25 29.09 19.76 22.50
N LEU A 26 30.28 19.41 23.00
CA LEU A 26 31.06 18.25 22.52
C LEU A 26 30.37 16.91 22.81
N VAL A 27 29.66 16.82 23.93
CA VAL A 27 28.90 15.60 24.26
C VAL A 27 27.65 15.50 23.39
N SER A 28 26.95 16.62 23.12
CA SER A 28 25.79 16.65 22.22
C SER A 28 26.20 16.29 20.79
N GLU A 29 27.26 16.88 20.22
CA GLU A 29 27.74 16.56 18.89
C GLU A 29 28.22 15.10 18.77
N ARG A 30 28.82 14.52 19.81
CA ARG A 30 29.23 13.10 19.80
C ARG A 30 28.02 12.17 19.86
N VAL A 31 26.97 12.50 20.58
CA VAL A 31 25.75 11.72 20.62
C VAL A 31 25.05 11.73 19.27
N ASP A 32 24.92 12.91 18.66
CA ASP A 32 24.26 13.06 17.35
C ASP A 32 25.06 12.34 16.22
N THR A 33 26.40 12.38 16.25
CA THR A 33 27.23 11.67 15.27
C THR A 33 27.18 10.15 15.48
N MET A 34 27.13 9.69 16.74
CA MET A 34 27.05 8.27 17.06
C MET A 34 25.68 7.68 16.64
N ASP A 35 24.61 8.43 16.81
CA ASP A 35 23.26 8.04 16.35
C ASP A 35 23.19 7.98 14.82
N LEU A 36 23.79 8.92 14.12
CA LEU A 36 23.88 8.93 12.66
C LEU A 36 24.71 7.76 12.11
N GLU A 37 25.82 7.41 12.76
CA GLU A 37 26.64 6.25 12.38
C GLU A 37 25.90 4.94 12.64
N LEU A 38 25.18 4.83 13.75
CA LEU A 38 24.36 3.67 14.07
C LEU A 38 23.25 3.49 13.04
N LEU A 39 22.56 4.57 12.66
CA LEU A 39 21.52 4.56 11.63
C LEU A 39 22.09 4.12 10.28
N ARG A 40 23.22 4.71 9.83
CA ARG A 40 23.89 4.30 8.59
C ARG A 40 24.32 2.84 8.60
N ARG A 41 24.86 2.36 9.72
CA ARG A 41 25.26 0.95 9.88
C ARG A 41 24.06 0.01 9.84
N THR A 42 22.93 0.43 10.41
CA THR A 42 21.69 -0.34 10.39
C THR A 42 21.13 -0.42 8.98
N GLU A 43 21.10 0.70 8.26
CA GLU A 43 20.69 0.74 6.85
C GLU A 43 21.58 -0.10 5.95
N TYR A 44 22.91 -0.01 6.12
CA TYR A 44 23.87 -0.81 5.37
C TYR A 44 23.67 -2.31 5.64
N ASN A 45 23.50 -2.70 6.90
CA ASN A 45 23.26 -4.10 7.26
C ASN A 45 21.94 -4.62 6.69
N GLN A 46 20.89 -3.81 6.70
CA GLN A 46 19.61 -4.17 6.08
C GLN A 46 19.74 -4.36 4.56
N GLN A 47 20.44 -3.46 3.89
CA GLN A 47 20.72 -3.57 2.44
C GLN A 47 21.59 -4.80 2.14
N TYR A 48 22.62 -5.07 2.96
CA TYR A 48 23.48 -6.23 2.81
C TYR A 48 22.72 -7.54 2.98
N ILE A 49 21.87 -7.64 4.02
CA ILE A 49 21.01 -8.81 4.25
C ILE A 49 20.02 -9.00 3.11
N ALA A 50 19.39 -7.91 2.62
CA ALA A 50 18.49 -7.96 1.49
C ALA A 50 19.17 -8.40 0.20
N ALA A 51 20.43 -7.98 -0.03
CA ALA A 51 21.21 -8.40 -1.19
C ALA A 51 21.65 -9.86 -1.10
N MET A 52 21.97 -10.34 0.10
CA MET A 52 22.46 -11.72 0.33
C MET A 52 21.31 -12.73 0.33
N ARG A 53 20.13 -12.36 0.82
CA ARG A 53 18.91 -13.18 0.87
C ARG A 53 17.71 -12.34 0.49
N PRO A 54 17.53 -12.04 -0.79
CA PRO A 54 16.41 -11.21 -1.23
C PRO A 54 15.10 -11.91 -0.86
N VAL A 55 14.33 -11.29 0.00
CA VAL A 55 13.02 -11.79 0.44
C VAL A 55 12.05 -10.61 0.48
N PHE A 56 10.90 -10.77 -0.12
CA PHE A 56 9.84 -9.79 0.01
C PHE A 56 9.21 -9.80 1.40
N ASN A 57 9.10 -8.66 2.03
CA ASN A 57 8.23 -8.50 3.18
C ASN A 57 6.77 -8.41 2.70
N ARG A 58 6.13 -9.57 2.55
CA ARG A 58 4.77 -9.69 1.98
C ARG A 58 3.72 -8.84 2.70
N ARG A 59 3.86 -8.65 4.01
CA ARG A 59 2.91 -7.86 4.82
C ARG A 59 3.02 -6.36 4.58
N ALA A 60 4.16 -5.92 4.09
CA ALA A 60 4.43 -4.52 3.84
C ALA A 60 4.08 -4.10 2.39
N LEU A 61 4.04 -5.07 1.46
CA LEU A 61 3.57 -4.83 0.10
C LEU A 61 2.06 -4.57 0.16
N PHE A 62 1.65 -3.39 -0.32
CA PHE A 62 0.26 -3.00 -0.25
C PHE A 62 -0.08 -1.91 -1.26
N THR A 63 -1.25 -2.04 -1.84
CA THR A 63 -2.00 -1.03 -2.57
C THR A 63 -3.47 -1.44 -2.53
N ASP A 64 -4.34 -0.49 -2.72
CA ASP A 64 -5.76 -0.70 -2.91
C ASP A 64 -6.32 0.36 -3.87
N THR A 65 -7.63 0.44 -3.97
CA THR A 65 -8.30 1.43 -4.83
C THR A 65 -8.76 2.67 -4.08
N SER A 66 -8.33 2.85 -2.83
CA SER A 66 -8.68 4.02 -2.02
C SER A 66 -7.99 5.30 -2.50
N ALA A 67 -8.50 6.44 -2.05
CA ALA A 67 -7.94 7.76 -2.34
C ALA A 67 -6.48 7.96 -1.91
N GLU A 68 -5.93 7.08 -1.07
CA GLU A 68 -4.51 7.11 -0.71
C GLU A 68 -3.61 6.50 -1.79
N TYR A 69 -4.13 5.55 -2.57
CA TYR A 69 -3.37 4.78 -3.56
C TYR A 69 -3.78 5.07 -5.01
N VAL A 70 -4.99 5.55 -5.25
CA VAL A 70 -5.46 5.99 -6.57
C VAL A 70 -5.95 7.43 -6.46
N ILE A 71 -5.23 8.36 -7.05
CA ILE A 71 -5.47 9.80 -6.89
C ILE A 71 -5.69 10.46 -8.25
N PRO A 72 -6.88 10.96 -8.55
CA PRO A 72 -8.12 10.89 -7.76
C PRO A 72 -8.69 9.46 -7.72
N GLU A 73 -9.48 9.14 -6.68
CA GLU A 73 -10.13 7.83 -6.50
C GLU A 73 -11.11 7.49 -7.62
N GLU A 74 -11.85 8.49 -8.11
CA GLU A 74 -12.78 8.39 -9.24
C GLU A 74 -12.27 9.31 -10.37
N PRO A 75 -11.29 8.83 -11.19
CA PRO A 75 -10.71 9.67 -12.22
C PRO A 75 -11.66 9.86 -13.40
N ALA A 76 -11.68 11.07 -13.94
CA ALA A 76 -12.45 11.38 -15.13
C ALA A 76 -11.80 10.77 -16.39
N CYS A 77 -12.59 10.62 -17.46
CA CYS A 77 -12.04 10.29 -18.76
C CYS A 77 -11.03 11.35 -19.21
N PHE A 78 -9.98 10.95 -19.90
CA PHE A 78 -8.91 11.78 -20.44
C PHE A 78 -8.14 12.61 -19.38
N SER A 79 -8.21 12.18 -18.11
CA SER A 79 -7.49 12.79 -17.00
C SER A 79 -6.22 12.02 -16.62
N GLU A 80 -5.42 12.61 -15.75
CA GLU A 80 -4.28 11.94 -15.15
C GLU A 80 -4.69 11.30 -13.82
N VAL A 81 -4.17 10.10 -13.57
CA VAL A 81 -4.30 9.39 -12.31
C VAL A 81 -2.93 9.01 -11.77
N THR A 82 -2.73 9.24 -10.49
CA THR A 82 -1.54 8.79 -9.78
C THR A 82 -1.84 7.49 -9.07
N ILE A 83 -1.11 6.44 -9.41
CA ILE A 83 -1.22 5.13 -8.78
C ILE A 83 -0.04 4.98 -7.83
N ARG A 84 -0.30 4.59 -6.59
CA ARG A 84 0.70 4.41 -5.53
C ARG A 84 0.82 2.96 -5.12
N PHE A 85 2.01 2.59 -4.66
CA PHE A 85 2.32 1.27 -4.14
C PHE A 85 3.24 1.40 -2.93
N ARG A 86 2.98 0.63 -1.87
CA ARG A 86 3.74 0.64 -0.63
C ARG A 86 4.58 -0.62 -0.48
N THR A 87 5.81 -0.47 0.00
CA THR A 87 6.71 -1.57 0.35
C THR A 87 7.29 -1.37 1.75
N ALA A 88 7.95 -2.38 2.31
CA ALA A 88 8.81 -2.15 3.47
C ALA A 88 10.00 -1.27 3.07
N ARG A 89 10.48 -0.49 4.02
CA ARG A 89 11.61 0.41 3.81
C ARG A 89 12.85 -0.37 3.35
N ASN A 90 13.46 0.08 2.24
CA ASN A 90 14.65 -0.52 1.63
C ASN A 90 14.54 -2.03 1.34
N ASN A 91 13.33 -2.55 1.13
CA ASN A 91 13.11 -3.98 0.87
C ASN A 91 12.98 -4.32 -0.62
N VAL A 92 12.64 -3.36 -1.45
CA VAL A 92 12.39 -3.54 -2.88
C VAL A 92 13.28 -2.60 -3.69
N ASP A 93 13.96 -3.15 -4.71
CA ASP A 93 14.84 -2.37 -5.58
C ASP A 93 14.06 -1.59 -6.62
N ARG A 94 13.04 -2.23 -7.21
CA ARG A 94 12.22 -1.64 -8.28
C ARG A 94 10.78 -2.11 -8.16
N VAL A 95 9.88 -1.19 -8.47
CA VAL A 95 8.45 -1.46 -8.62
C VAL A 95 8.03 -1.01 -10.01
N PHE A 96 7.32 -1.87 -10.71
CA PHE A 96 6.75 -1.56 -12.02
C PHE A 96 5.22 -1.68 -11.94
N LEU A 97 4.55 -0.72 -12.53
CA LEU A 97 3.15 -0.84 -12.93
C LEU A 97 3.12 -1.53 -14.30
N VAL A 98 2.35 -2.59 -14.45
CA VAL A 98 2.17 -3.30 -15.73
C VAL A 98 0.74 -3.10 -16.19
N CYS A 99 0.60 -2.50 -17.36
CA CYS A 99 -0.68 -2.18 -17.97
C CYS A 99 -0.60 -2.43 -19.48
N GLY A 100 -1.58 -3.12 -20.04
CA GLY A 100 -1.59 -3.45 -21.47
C GLY A 100 -0.32 -4.19 -21.95
N GLY A 101 0.30 -4.98 -21.08
CA GLY A 101 1.55 -5.69 -21.36
C GLY A 101 2.82 -4.81 -21.32
N GLN A 102 2.69 -3.54 -21.06
CA GLN A 102 3.83 -2.61 -20.90
C GLN A 102 4.19 -2.41 -19.45
N LYS A 103 5.50 -2.39 -19.15
CA LYS A 103 6.05 -2.15 -17.82
C LYS A 103 6.46 -0.70 -17.66
N HIS A 104 5.92 -0.03 -16.66
CA HIS A 104 6.22 1.35 -16.33
C HIS A 104 6.92 1.39 -14.97
N LEU A 105 8.15 1.90 -14.95
CA LEU A 105 8.91 2.03 -13.69
C LEU A 105 8.24 3.08 -12.80
N MET A 106 7.94 2.68 -11.57
CA MET A 106 7.42 3.60 -10.56
C MET A 106 8.56 4.31 -9.84
N VAL A 107 8.34 5.55 -9.48
CA VAL A 107 9.33 6.38 -8.76
C VAL A 107 9.03 6.35 -7.28
N ARG A 108 10.05 6.17 -6.45
CA ARG A 108 9.91 6.32 -5.00
C ARG A 108 9.70 7.79 -4.66
N VAL A 109 8.52 8.13 -4.13
CA VAL A 109 8.11 9.50 -3.84
C VAL A 109 8.22 9.86 -2.37
N GLU A 110 8.10 8.88 -1.48
CA GLU A 110 8.08 9.11 -0.05
C GLU A 110 8.66 7.91 0.69
N SER A 111 9.34 8.17 1.81
CA SER A 111 9.71 7.17 2.82
C SER A 111 9.22 7.65 4.17
N LYS A 112 8.22 6.99 4.72
CA LYS A 112 7.56 7.38 5.97
C LYS A 112 7.39 6.18 6.87
N ASN A 113 7.75 6.34 8.15
CA ASN A 113 7.82 5.26 9.11
C ASN A 113 8.72 4.13 8.56
N ASP A 114 8.22 2.89 8.55
CA ASP A 114 8.95 1.71 8.05
C ASP A 114 8.60 1.35 6.60
N PHE A 115 8.06 2.30 5.83
CA PHE A 115 7.57 2.06 4.47
C PHE A 115 8.17 3.02 3.45
N ASP A 116 8.35 2.50 2.23
CA ASP A 116 8.62 3.25 1.02
C ASP A 116 7.38 3.27 0.14
N TYR A 117 7.06 4.45 -0.40
CA TYR A 117 5.93 4.65 -1.30
C TYR A 117 6.44 4.97 -2.70
N TYR A 118 5.94 4.24 -3.66
CA TYR A 118 6.21 4.40 -5.08
C TYR A 118 4.97 4.95 -5.76
N ALA A 119 5.15 5.77 -6.78
CA ALA A 119 4.07 6.34 -7.56
C ALA A 119 4.37 6.32 -9.06
N TYR A 120 3.32 6.22 -9.84
CA TYR A 120 3.33 6.39 -11.28
C TYR A 120 2.12 7.21 -11.70
N VAL A 121 2.34 8.21 -12.56
CA VAL A 121 1.27 9.04 -13.12
C VAL A 121 0.95 8.50 -14.51
N MET A 122 -0.29 8.11 -14.70
CA MET A 122 -0.80 7.58 -15.96
C MET A 122 -1.90 8.49 -16.49
N ARG A 123 -1.89 8.75 -17.81
CA ARG A 123 -2.99 9.42 -18.50
C ARG A 123 -4.00 8.36 -18.92
N LEU A 124 -5.24 8.58 -18.55
CA LEU A 124 -6.36 7.69 -18.88
C LEU A 124 -7.02 8.15 -20.19
N ASP A 125 -7.56 7.20 -20.90
CA ASP A 125 -8.50 7.41 -22.00
C ASP A 125 -9.96 7.28 -21.47
N ASP A 126 -10.89 6.83 -22.31
CA ASP A 126 -12.27 6.51 -21.95
C ASP A 126 -12.49 5.00 -21.73
N GLN A 127 -11.43 4.20 -21.91
CA GLN A 127 -11.47 2.75 -21.80
C GLN A 127 -11.10 2.27 -20.39
N LYS A 128 -11.67 1.12 -20.00
CA LYS A 128 -11.28 0.42 -18.80
C LYS A 128 -9.80 0.06 -18.84
N VAL A 129 -9.09 0.37 -17.78
CA VAL A 129 -7.67 0.05 -17.61
C VAL A 129 -7.51 -1.07 -16.57
N SER A 130 -6.84 -2.15 -16.97
CA SER A 130 -6.47 -3.27 -16.12
C SER A 130 -4.97 -3.23 -15.86
N TYR A 131 -4.54 -3.38 -14.61
CA TYR A 131 -3.13 -3.30 -14.25
C TYR A 131 -2.80 -4.17 -13.03
N TYR A 132 -1.52 -4.55 -12.94
CA TYR A 132 -0.93 -5.19 -11.77
C TYR A 132 0.47 -4.63 -11.53
N PHE A 133 1.11 -5.07 -10.46
CA PHE A 133 2.46 -4.62 -10.14
C PHE A 133 3.46 -5.77 -10.24
N GLU A 134 4.65 -5.42 -10.70
CA GLU A 134 5.81 -6.30 -10.62
C GLU A 134 6.83 -5.68 -9.66
N VAL A 135 7.21 -6.42 -8.65
CA VAL A 135 8.19 -5.99 -7.65
C VAL A 135 9.47 -6.81 -7.78
N GLN A 136 10.61 -6.14 -7.69
CA GLN A 136 11.92 -6.77 -7.85
C GLN A 136 12.81 -6.47 -6.65
N THR A 137 13.46 -7.50 -6.11
CA THR A 137 14.51 -7.39 -5.10
C THR A 137 15.63 -8.38 -5.40
N GLY A 138 16.83 -7.88 -5.62
CA GLY A 138 17.95 -8.69 -6.09
C GLY A 138 17.62 -9.43 -7.39
N ARG A 139 17.59 -10.77 -7.32
CA ARG A 139 17.26 -11.64 -8.46
C ARG A 139 15.82 -12.16 -8.45
N ILE A 140 15.06 -11.78 -7.44
CA ILE A 140 13.68 -12.26 -7.28
C ILE A 140 12.72 -11.22 -7.85
N THR A 141 11.78 -11.70 -8.63
CA THR A 141 10.65 -10.95 -9.15
C THR A 141 9.36 -11.55 -8.61
N GLY A 142 8.46 -10.72 -8.15
CA GLY A 142 7.13 -11.12 -7.70
C GLY A 142 6.07 -10.29 -8.39
N ILE A 143 4.90 -10.86 -8.55
CA ILE A 143 3.72 -10.21 -9.12
C ILE A 143 2.79 -9.89 -7.97
N PHE A 144 2.23 -8.68 -7.97
CA PHE A 144 1.26 -8.26 -6.96
C PHE A 144 -0.04 -7.83 -7.66
N ASP A 145 -1.11 -8.55 -7.35
CA ASP A 145 -2.47 -8.28 -7.81
C ASP A 145 -3.45 -8.19 -6.62
N MET A 146 -4.76 -8.21 -6.83
CA MET A 146 -5.76 -8.14 -5.77
C MET A 146 -5.67 -9.28 -4.74
N ARG A 147 -5.00 -10.39 -5.05
CA ARG A 147 -4.72 -11.50 -4.12
C ARG A 147 -3.50 -11.24 -3.23
N GLY A 148 -2.73 -10.19 -3.53
CA GLY A 148 -1.42 -9.91 -2.95
C GLY A 148 -0.26 -10.44 -3.79
N LEU A 149 0.85 -10.85 -3.13
CA LEU A 149 2.04 -11.34 -3.83
C LEU A 149 1.84 -12.77 -4.33
N VAL A 150 1.88 -12.93 -5.65
CA VAL A 150 1.69 -14.19 -6.39
C VAL A 150 2.88 -14.47 -7.32
N GLN A 151 2.93 -15.67 -7.89
CA GLN A 151 3.98 -16.08 -8.84
C GLN A 151 3.54 -15.99 -10.29
N GLU A 152 2.23 -16.05 -10.54
CA GLU A 152 1.67 -16.12 -11.90
C GLU A 152 0.63 -15.01 -12.09
N VAL A 153 0.67 -14.40 -13.26
CA VAL A 153 -0.31 -13.39 -13.69
C VAL A 153 -1.65 -14.08 -13.97
N ASN A 154 -2.71 -13.48 -13.45
CA ASN A 154 -4.06 -13.86 -13.80
C ASN A 154 -4.91 -12.58 -13.91
N GLU A 155 -5.27 -12.21 -15.13
CA GLU A 155 -6.00 -10.98 -15.47
C GLU A 155 -7.33 -10.81 -14.71
N TYR A 156 -7.92 -11.91 -14.24
CA TYR A 156 -9.15 -11.86 -13.43
C TYR A 156 -8.95 -11.10 -12.10
N TYR A 157 -7.72 -11.09 -11.60
CA TYR A 157 -7.36 -10.46 -10.33
C TYR A 157 -6.58 -9.16 -10.49
N ASP A 158 -6.50 -8.63 -11.71
CA ASP A 158 -5.90 -7.33 -11.93
C ASP A 158 -6.70 -6.21 -11.25
N PHE A 159 -6.03 -5.16 -10.83
CA PHE A 159 -6.68 -3.93 -10.43
C PHE A 159 -7.32 -3.26 -11.64
N ILE A 160 -8.46 -2.64 -11.45
CA ILE A 160 -9.24 -2.05 -12.54
C ILE A 160 -9.55 -0.59 -12.22
N ILE A 161 -9.32 0.28 -13.19
CA ILE A 161 -9.81 1.65 -13.20
C ILE A 161 -10.79 1.80 -14.35
N ILE A 162 -11.97 2.35 -14.06
CA ILE A 162 -12.99 2.69 -15.05
C ILE A 162 -13.08 4.22 -15.06
N PRO A 163 -12.47 4.89 -16.05
CA PRO A 163 -12.52 6.34 -16.13
C PRO A 163 -13.94 6.83 -16.30
N GLY A 164 -14.28 7.94 -15.65
CA GLY A 164 -15.62 8.52 -15.69
C GLY A 164 -16.67 7.77 -14.88
N PHE A 165 -16.32 6.67 -14.21
CA PHE A 165 -17.21 6.02 -13.26
C PHE A 165 -17.32 6.87 -12.00
N HIS A 166 -18.55 7.15 -11.57
CA HIS A 166 -18.83 7.89 -10.35
C HIS A 166 -19.84 7.13 -9.49
N THR A 167 -19.45 6.86 -8.27
CA THR A 167 -20.35 6.27 -7.28
C THR A 167 -21.36 7.32 -6.83
N PRO A 168 -22.67 7.10 -6.96
CA PRO A 168 -23.67 8.05 -6.48
C PRO A 168 -23.46 8.44 -5.01
N ASP A 169 -23.60 9.71 -4.69
CA ASP A 169 -23.31 10.22 -3.34
C ASP A 169 -24.15 9.55 -2.25
N TRP A 170 -25.40 9.17 -2.57
CA TRP A 170 -26.25 8.45 -1.64
C TRP A 170 -25.71 7.06 -1.26
N ALA A 171 -24.91 6.43 -2.12
CA ALA A 171 -24.33 5.10 -1.89
C ALA A 171 -23.04 5.16 -1.08
N LYS A 172 -22.36 6.33 -1.09
CA LYS A 172 -21.10 6.51 -0.35
C LYS A 172 -21.38 6.51 1.15
N GLY A 173 -20.83 5.52 1.86
CA GLY A 173 -21.05 5.35 3.30
C GLY A 173 -22.43 4.79 3.68
N ALA A 174 -23.24 4.35 2.72
CA ALA A 174 -24.52 3.73 3.01
C ALA A 174 -24.36 2.37 3.69
N VAL A 175 -25.14 2.14 4.73
CA VAL A 175 -25.28 0.83 5.35
C VAL A 175 -26.47 0.14 4.71
N MET A 176 -26.23 -1.01 4.07
CA MET A 176 -27.25 -1.82 3.44
C MET A 176 -27.56 -3.03 4.30
N TYR A 177 -28.84 -3.27 4.57
CA TYR A 177 -29.30 -4.44 5.25
C TYR A 177 -30.22 -5.25 4.30
N GLN A 178 -29.79 -6.43 3.93
CA GLN A 178 -30.55 -7.33 3.08
C GLN A 178 -31.42 -8.23 3.94
N ILE A 179 -32.73 -8.15 3.77
CA ILE A 179 -33.70 -9.00 4.48
C ILE A 179 -34.16 -10.09 3.51
N TYR A 180 -33.93 -11.33 3.89
CA TYR A 180 -34.58 -12.47 3.25
C TYR A 180 -35.94 -12.68 3.94
N THR A 181 -36.99 -12.27 3.27
CA THR A 181 -38.36 -12.24 3.85
C THR A 181 -38.84 -13.62 4.31
N ASP A 182 -38.42 -14.68 3.61
CA ASP A 182 -38.70 -16.07 3.92
C ASP A 182 -37.97 -16.61 5.17
N ARG A 183 -37.01 -15.85 5.70
CA ARG A 183 -36.15 -16.28 6.82
C ARG A 183 -36.04 -15.24 7.94
N PHE A 184 -36.79 -14.15 7.85
CA PHE A 184 -36.65 -13.05 8.80
C PHE A 184 -37.67 -13.15 9.95
N CYS A 185 -38.95 -13.08 9.63
CA CYS A 185 -40.02 -13.13 10.60
C CYS A 185 -41.30 -13.51 9.88
N ASN A 186 -42.03 -14.51 10.41
CA ASN A 186 -43.37 -14.84 9.94
C ASN A 186 -44.39 -13.94 10.67
N GLY A 187 -44.83 -12.87 10.00
CA GLY A 187 -45.78 -11.92 10.53
C GLY A 187 -47.24 -12.36 10.41
N ASP A 188 -47.52 -13.34 9.55
CA ASP A 188 -48.88 -13.85 9.30
C ASP A 188 -48.80 -15.34 8.88
N SER A 189 -49.06 -16.21 9.79
CA SER A 189 -49.06 -17.66 9.55
C SER A 189 -50.24 -18.18 8.71
N SER A 190 -51.21 -17.32 8.41
CA SER A 190 -52.36 -17.72 7.60
C SER A 190 -52.06 -17.91 6.12
N ASN A 191 -50.94 -17.31 5.67
CA ASN A 191 -50.47 -17.39 4.30
C ASN A 191 -49.26 -18.33 4.12
N ASP A 192 -48.92 -19.12 5.15
CA ASP A 192 -47.87 -20.12 5.06
C ASP A 192 -48.22 -21.23 4.09
N VAL A 193 -47.21 -21.64 3.32
CA VAL A 193 -47.31 -22.76 2.40
C VAL A 193 -47.55 -24.07 3.18
N LEU A 194 -48.66 -24.76 2.85
CA LEU A 194 -48.98 -26.05 3.46
C LEU A 194 -48.28 -27.20 2.71
N THR A 195 -47.96 -28.25 3.43
CA THR A 195 -47.40 -29.47 2.84
C THR A 195 -48.32 -30.01 1.74
N ASN A 196 -47.77 -30.24 0.54
CA ASN A 196 -48.50 -30.71 -0.65
C ASN A 196 -49.53 -29.70 -1.22
N GLU A 197 -49.43 -28.42 -0.89
CA GLU A 197 -50.33 -27.40 -1.44
C GLU A 197 -50.11 -27.22 -2.95
N TYR A 198 -48.87 -27.30 -3.41
CA TYR A 198 -48.53 -27.26 -4.84
C TYR A 198 -47.25 -28.06 -5.13
N CYS A 199 -46.90 -28.20 -6.40
CA CYS A 199 -45.66 -28.85 -6.81
C CYS A 199 -44.69 -27.78 -7.36
N TYR A 200 -43.43 -27.86 -6.97
CA TYR A 200 -42.34 -27.07 -7.50
C TYR A 200 -41.31 -27.97 -8.18
N ILE A 201 -41.04 -27.73 -9.45
CA ILE A 201 -40.12 -28.56 -10.25
C ILE A 201 -40.50 -30.07 -10.22
N GLY A 202 -41.78 -30.37 -10.19
CA GLY A 202 -42.28 -31.74 -10.20
C GLY A 202 -42.35 -32.44 -8.85
N GLU A 203 -41.85 -31.79 -7.77
CA GLU A 203 -41.89 -32.33 -6.41
C GLU A 203 -42.93 -31.58 -5.56
N PRO A 204 -43.67 -32.27 -4.70
CA PRO A 204 -44.61 -31.62 -3.80
C PRO A 204 -43.88 -30.77 -2.77
N VAL A 205 -44.43 -29.58 -2.48
CA VAL A 205 -43.89 -28.68 -1.48
C VAL A 205 -44.13 -29.18 -0.08
N HIS A 206 -43.13 -29.07 0.77
CA HIS A 206 -43.20 -29.41 2.18
C HIS A 206 -42.98 -28.20 3.06
N LEU A 207 -43.69 -28.11 4.17
CA LEU A 207 -43.38 -27.11 5.20
C LEU A 207 -41.94 -27.30 5.66
N SER A 208 -41.12 -26.29 5.43
CA SER A 208 -39.69 -26.31 5.77
C SER A 208 -39.48 -25.81 7.20
N LEU A 209 -38.56 -26.47 7.93
CA LEU A 209 -38.12 -26.00 9.25
C LEU A 209 -37.50 -24.58 9.22
N ILE A 210 -37.13 -24.10 8.05
CA ILE A 210 -36.60 -22.73 7.84
C ILE A 210 -37.68 -21.69 8.13
N HIS A 211 -38.95 -22.01 7.93
CA HIS A 211 -40.09 -21.14 8.23
C HIS A 211 -40.49 -21.17 9.72
N ILE A 212 -39.96 -22.10 10.51
CA ILE A 212 -40.30 -22.32 11.93
C ILE A 212 -39.24 -21.79 12.87
N SER A 213 -37.98 -21.60 12.39
CA SER A 213 -36.92 -21.11 13.25
C SER A 213 -36.86 -19.58 13.23
N GLU A 214 -37.25 -18.99 14.35
CA GLU A 214 -36.90 -17.58 14.59
C GLU A 214 -35.38 -17.40 14.58
N PRO A 215 -34.84 -16.36 13.93
CA PRO A 215 -33.45 -16.06 14.07
C PRO A 215 -33.15 -15.66 15.53
N THR A 216 -32.35 -16.45 16.20
CA THR A 216 -31.76 -16.14 17.51
C THR A 216 -30.66 -15.10 17.38
#